data_1aa44e2cbdf705e9b7f7d9c6a0be3d07
#
_entry.id   1aa44e2cbdf705e9b7f7d9c6a0be3d07
#
_cell.length_a   1.000
_cell.length_b   1.000
_cell.length_c   1.000
_cell.angle_alpha   90.00
_cell.angle_beta   90.00
_cell.angle_gamma   90.00
#
_symmetry.space_group_name_H-M   'P 1'
#
loop_
_entity.id
_entity.type
_entity.pdbx_description
1 polymer ?
#
loop_
_entity_poly.entity_id
_entity_poly.type
_entity_poly.pdbx_seq_one_letter_code
_entity_poly.pdbx_strand_id
1 'polypeptide(L)'
;MGTNYYRIPTQLEMEERKAKLIKDITDLDMNPLNMESVWDRFTEGTSIHLGKRSAGWKFCWNFHNNKYYKDRDSLLDFIRSGRVVDEYGEVWNVEKFINMAFEWGQPDGLIVDEKYTRENSSWLSNPQDYADKIIDGLRVSSSTEFS
;
A
#
# COMPACT_ATOMS: atom_id res chain seq x y z
N MET A 1 -4.74 -1.65 -16.60
CA MET A 1 -5.56 -0.88 -15.64
C MET A 1 -5.96 -1.74 -14.46
N GLY A 2 -6.14 -1.14 -13.33
CA GLY A 2 -6.51 -1.86 -12.13
C GLY A 2 -6.96 -0.91 -11.04
N THR A 3 -7.18 -1.41 -9.85
CA THR A 3 -7.65 -0.61 -8.72
C THR A 3 -6.60 -0.60 -7.63
N ASN A 4 -6.22 0.59 -7.19
CA ASN A 4 -5.29 0.78 -6.09
C ASN A 4 -6.04 0.85 -4.76
N TYR A 5 -5.43 0.32 -3.73
CA TYR A 5 -5.99 0.28 -2.38
C TYR A 5 -5.02 0.88 -1.38
N TYR A 6 -5.58 1.58 -0.40
CA TYR A 6 -4.82 2.31 0.61
C TYR A 6 -5.31 1.96 2.01
N ARG A 7 -4.39 1.88 2.95
CA ARG A 7 -4.75 1.83 4.36
C ARG A 7 -4.77 3.24 4.91
N ILE A 8 -5.86 3.59 5.57
CA ILE A 8 -6.03 4.87 6.26
C ILE A 8 -6.28 4.62 7.75
N PRO A 9 -6.00 5.61 8.62
CA PRO A 9 -6.25 5.47 10.05
C PRO A 9 -7.73 5.25 10.36
N THR A 10 -8.02 4.72 11.54
CA THR A 10 -9.39 4.61 12.03
C THR A 10 -10.00 5.99 12.24
N GLN A 11 -11.35 6.04 12.31
CA GLN A 11 -12.05 7.29 12.59
C GLN A 11 -11.61 7.89 13.94
N LEU A 12 -11.46 7.05 14.95
CA LEU A 12 -11.00 7.48 16.27
C LEU A 12 -9.60 8.10 16.21
N GLU A 13 -8.66 7.47 15.51
CA GLU A 13 -7.31 8.01 15.35
C GLU A 13 -7.33 9.36 14.63
N MET A 14 -8.17 9.52 13.61
CA MET A 14 -8.29 10.80 12.91
C MET A 14 -8.89 11.88 13.79
N GLU A 15 -9.84 11.54 14.65
CA GLU A 15 -10.41 12.48 15.61
C GLU A 15 -9.36 12.93 16.64
N GLU A 16 -8.55 12.02 17.12
CA GLU A 16 -7.44 12.32 18.02
C GLU A 16 -6.39 13.22 17.36
N ARG A 17 -6.04 12.93 16.10
CA ARG A 17 -5.12 13.75 15.32
C ARG A 17 -5.69 15.16 15.09
N LYS A 18 -6.99 15.26 14.83
CA LYS A 18 -7.67 16.55 14.66
C LYS A 18 -7.60 17.38 15.94
N ALA A 19 -7.86 16.76 17.08
CA ALA A 19 -7.77 17.47 18.38
C ALA A 19 -6.34 17.97 18.64
N LYS A 20 -5.34 17.16 18.36
CA LYS A 20 -3.95 17.57 18.47
C LYS A 20 -3.59 18.68 17.48
N LEU A 21 -4.08 18.59 16.25
CA LEU A 21 -3.88 19.63 15.24
C LEU A 21 -4.44 20.98 15.69
N ILE A 22 -5.65 20.98 16.25
CA ILE A 22 -6.28 22.19 16.77
C ILE A 22 -5.43 22.81 17.88
N LYS A 23 -4.92 21.99 18.81
CA LYS A 23 -4.04 22.45 19.88
C LYS A 23 -2.74 23.01 19.31
N ASP A 24 -2.10 22.31 18.39
CA ASP A 24 -0.85 22.74 17.77
C ASP A 24 -1.01 24.05 17.01
N ILE A 25 -2.12 24.22 16.30
CA ILE A 25 -2.44 25.48 15.61
C ILE A 25 -2.67 26.61 16.61
N THR A 26 -3.37 26.35 17.71
CA THR A 26 -3.65 27.34 18.74
C THR A 26 -2.34 27.85 19.37
N ASP A 27 -1.37 26.98 19.59
CA ASP A 27 -0.08 27.29 20.19
C ASP A 27 0.95 27.81 19.17
N LEU A 28 0.58 27.85 17.87
CA LEU A 28 1.49 28.18 16.79
C LEU A 28 1.88 29.67 16.78
N ASP A 29 3.17 29.95 16.59
CA ASP A 29 3.71 31.30 16.48
C ASP A 29 3.57 31.92 15.08
N MET A 30 2.81 31.28 14.18
CA MET A 30 2.58 31.72 12.79
C MET A 30 3.84 31.71 11.91
N ASN A 31 4.89 31.03 12.33
CA ASN A 31 6.06 30.80 11.48
C ASN A 31 5.73 29.75 10.41
N PRO A 32 5.87 30.05 9.10
CA PRO A 32 5.53 29.11 8.03
C PRO A 32 6.23 27.74 8.14
N LEU A 33 7.47 27.69 8.61
CA LEU A 33 8.20 26.43 8.80
C LEU A 33 7.56 25.57 9.89
N ASN A 34 7.07 26.20 10.96
CA ASN A 34 6.36 25.48 12.01
C ASN A 34 4.99 25.00 11.55
N MET A 35 4.33 25.78 10.68
CA MET A 35 3.04 25.38 10.07
C MET A 35 3.20 24.12 9.22
N GLU A 36 4.23 24.05 8.39
CA GLU A 36 4.51 22.83 7.59
C GLU A 36 4.77 21.63 8.49
N SER A 37 5.53 21.80 9.56
CA SER A 37 5.82 20.73 10.51
C SER A 37 4.55 20.20 11.19
N VAL A 38 3.64 21.09 11.55
CA VAL A 38 2.34 20.71 12.14
C VAL A 38 1.51 19.90 11.14
N TRP A 39 1.44 20.36 9.90
CA TRP A 39 0.71 19.67 8.84
C TRP A 39 1.30 18.30 8.55
N ASP A 40 2.63 18.20 8.45
CA ASP A 40 3.33 16.96 8.19
C ASP A 40 3.04 15.92 9.28
N ARG A 41 3.05 16.31 10.54
CA ARG A 41 2.70 15.42 11.66
C ARG A 41 1.25 14.97 11.59
N PHE A 42 0.33 15.85 11.23
CA PHE A 42 -1.07 15.51 11.08
C PHE A 42 -1.31 14.50 9.96
N THR A 43 -0.61 14.64 8.84
CA THR A 43 -0.80 13.82 7.63
C THR A 43 0.09 12.58 7.59
N GLU A 44 1.03 12.41 8.53
CA GLU A 44 1.94 11.28 8.52
C GLU A 44 1.18 9.94 8.57
N GLY A 45 1.45 9.09 7.58
CA GLY A 45 0.86 7.76 7.52
C GLY A 45 -0.66 7.72 7.30
N THR A 46 -1.26 8.83 6.84
CA THR A 46 -2.72 8.88 6.64
C THR A 46 -3.18 8.16 5.38
N SER A 47 -2.28 7.87 4.45
CA SER A 47 -2.62 7.13 3.23
C SER A 47 -1.43 6.29 2.80
N ILE A 48 -1.48 5.00 3.11
CA ILE A 48 -0.41 4.07 2.77
C ILE A 48 -0.88 3.17 1.64
N HIS A 49 -0.20 3.23 0.51
CA HIS A 49 -0.52 2.41 -0.65
C HIS A 49 -0.24 0.94 -0.35
N LEU A 50 -1.29 0.14 -0.23
CA LEU A 50 -1.19 -1.28 0.07
C LEU A 50 -0.84 -2.12 -1.15
N GLY A 51 -1.45 -1.81 -2.28
CA GLY A 51 -1.25 -2.61 -3.47
C GLY A 51 -2.28 -2.33 -4.55
N LYS A 52 -2.26 -3.18 -5.57
CA LYS A 52 -3.07 -3.02 -6.76
C LYS A 52 -3.70 -4.34 -7.19
N ARG A 53 -4.98 -4.27 -7.53
CA ARG A 53 -5.71 -5.36 -8.16
C ARG A 53 -5.75 -5.11 -9.67
N SER A 54 -5.37 -6.10 -10.45
CA SER A 54 -5.49 -6.06 -11.91
C SER A 54 -6.19 -7.32 -12.42
N ALA A 55 -7.02 -7.18 -13.45
CA ALA A 55 -7.77 -8.31 -14.00
C ALA A 55 -6.84 -9.43 -14.48
N GLY A 56 -7.09 -10.65 -14.04
CA GLY A 56 -6.29 -11.82 -14.40
C GLY A 56 -4.99 -11.98 -13.64
N TRP A 57 -4.60 -10.99 -12.84
CA TRP A 57 -3.33 -10.98 -12.13
C TRP A 57 -3.54 -11.17 -10.63
N LYS A 58 -2.61 -11.89 -9.99
CA LYS A 58 -2.61 -11.97 -8.53
C LYS A 58 -2.43 -10.57 -7.95
N PHE A 59 -3.08 -10.29 -6.82
CA PHE A 59 -2.96 -8.99 -6.17
C PHE A 59 -1.49 -8.67 -5.91
N CYS A 60 -1.05 -7.47 -6.33
CA CYS A 60 0.33 -7.04 -6.18
C CYS A 60 0.46 -6.10 -4.99
N TRP A 61 1.18 -6.54 -3.97
CA TRP A 61 1.38 -5.78 -2.74
C TRP A 61 2.56 -4.81 -2.85
N ASN A 62 2.42 -3.66 -2.26
CA ASN A 62 3.49 -2.67 -2.21
C ASN A 62 4.32 -2.83 -0.92
N PHE A 63 5.53 -3.38 -1.06
CA PHE A 63 6.48 -3.51 0.05
C PHE A 63 7.66 -2.54 -0.09
N HIS A 64 7.64 -1.71 -1.12
CA HIS A 64 8.77 -0.81 -1.39
C HIS A 64 8.83 0.32 -0.36
N ASN A 65 10.02 0.51 0.24
CA ASN A 65 10.28 1.54 1.26
C ASN A 65 9.26 1.59 2.39
N ASN A 66 8.68 0.46 2.71
CA ASN A 66 7.60 0.40 3.67
C ASN A 66 8.14 0.20 5.09
N LYS A 67 7.89 1.17 5.96
CA LYS A 67 8.28 1.11 7.37
C LYS A 67 7.20 0.49 8.27
N TYR A 68 6.02 0.19 7.73
CA TYR A 68 4.87 -0.25 8.52
C TYR A 68 4.73 -1.77 8.58
N TYR A 69 5.20 -2.48 7.57
CA TYR A 69 5.16 -3.95 7.51
C TYR A 69 6.31 -4.49 6.67
N LYS A 70 6.74 -5.70 6.99
CA LYS A 70 7.88 -6.37 6.32
C LYS A 70 7.58 -7.79 5.86
N ASP A 71 6.50 -8.38 6.33
CA ASP A 71 6.07 -9.74 6.04
C ASP A 71 4.55 -9.82 6.02
N ARG A 72 4.03 -11.03 5.78
CA ARG A 72 2.58 -11.26 5.70
C ARG A 72 1.87 -10.94 7.00
N ASP A 73 2.40 -11.40 8.13
CA ASP A 73 1.74 -11.21 9.42
C ASP A 73 1.69 -9.74 9.83
N SER A 74 2.80 -9.03 9.68
CA SER A 74 2.85 -7.59 9.96
C SER A 74 1.97 -6.79 9.03
N LEU A 75 1.85 -7.20 7.75
CA LEU A 75 0.93 -6.59 6.80
C LEU A 75 -0.52 -6.76 7.24
N LEU A 76 -0.92 -7.97 7.64
CA LEU A 76 -2.27 -8.23 8.12
C LEU A 76 -2.60 -7.42 9.37
N ASP A 77 -1.68 -7.36 10.33
CA ASP A 77 -1.85 -6.56 11.54
C ASP A 77 -2.01 -5.07 11.20
N PHE A 78 -1.20 -4.57 10.28
CA PHE A 78 -1.29 -3.18 9.85
C PHE A 78 -2.63 -2.86 9.20
N ILE A 79 -3.12 -3.73 8.30
CA ILE A 79 -4.42 -3.54 7.66
C ILE A 79 -5.54 -3.55 8.70
N ARG A 80 -5.52 -4.51 9.63
CA ARG A 80 -6.56 -4.67 10.65
C ARG A 80 -6.58 -3.54 11.68
N SER A 81 -5.47 -2.82 11.84
CA SER A 81 -5.38 -1.68 12.76
C SER A 81 -5.91 -0.37 12.17
N GLY A 82 -6.37 -0.36 10.93
CA GLY A 82 -6.88 0.81 10.26
C GLY A 82 -8.12 0.53 9.42
N ARG A 83 -8.33 1.39 8.44
CA ARG A 83 -9.39 1.24 7.44
C ARG A 83 -8.76 1.07 6.07
N VAL A 84 -9.51 0.48 5.13
CA VAL A 84 -9.08 0.32 3.74
C VAL A 84 -10.00 1.14 2.85
N VAL A 85 -9.41 1.88 1.93
CA VAL A 85 -10.11 2.68 0.94
C VAL A 85 -9.50 2.42 -0.43
N ASP A 86 -10.33 2.38 -1.47
CA ASP A 86 -9.83 2.28 -2.84
C ASP A 86 -9.55 3.64 -3.45
N GLU A 87 -9.01 3.66 -4.66
CA GLU A 87 -8.67 4.90 -5.35
C GLU A 87 -9.87 5.78 -5.70
N TYR A 88 -11.07 5.22 -5.61
CA TYR A 88 -12.33 5.95 -5.82
C TYR A 88 -12.91 6.52 -4.52
N GLY A 89 -12.22 6.32 -3.40
CA GLY A 89 -12.66 6.80 -2.09
C GLY A 89 -13.66 5.89 -1.40
N GLU A 90 -13.94 4.71 -1.95
CA GLU A 90 -14.86 3.76 -1.33
C GLU A 90 -14.18 3.02 -0.17
N VAL A 91 -14.82 3.02 0.99
CA VAL A 91 -14.33 2.35 2.19
C VAL A 91 -14.77 0.89 2.17
N TRP A 92 -13.79 0.00 2.31
CA TRP A 92 -14.01 -1.44 2.30
C TRP A 92 -14.13 -2.00 3.72
N ASN A 93 -14.93 -3.04 3.87
CA ASN A 93 -14.83 -3.88 5.06
C ASN A 93 -13.45 -4.54 5.07
N VAL A 94 -12.73 -4.45 6.18
CA VAL A 94 -11.34 -4.90 6.26
C VAL A 94 -11.20 -6.38 5.94
N GLU A 95 -12.04 -7.24 6.53
CA GLU A 95 -11.95 -8.68 6.30
C GLU A 95 -12.36 -9.06 4.86
N LYS A 96 -13.34 -8.37 4.28
CA LYS A 96 -13.71 -8.55 2.87
C LYS A 96 -12.57 -8.14 1.95
N PHE A 97 -11.88 -7.05 2.26
CA PHE A 97 -10.70 -6.64 1.51
C PHE A 97 -9.59 -7.70 1.59
N ILE A 98 -9.29 -8.18 2.79
CA ILE A 98 -8.25 -9.19 3.00
C ILE A 98 -8.58 -10.45 2.20
N ASN A 99 -9.80 -10.96 2.30
CA ASN A 99 -10.21 -12.14 1.56
C ASN A 99 -10.11 -11.93 0.04
N MET A 100 -10.59 -10.80 -0.45
CA MET A 100 -10.50 -10.47 -1.87
C MET A 100 -9.04 -10.41 -2.33
N ALA A 101 -8.19 -9.68 -1.62
CA ALA A 101 -6.81 -9.45 -2.03
C ALA A 101 -5.96 -10.73 -2.00
N PHE A 102 -6.17 -11.60 -1.01
CA PHE A 102 -5.42 -12.86 -0.90
C PHE A 102 -5.92 -13.94 -1.87
N GLU A 103 -7.17 -13.87 -2.32
CA GLU A 103 -7.75 -14.83 -3.27
C GLU A 103 -7.74 -14.33 -4.71
N TRP A 104 -7.42 -13.06 -4.92
CA TRP A 104 -7.53 -12.45 -6.23
C TRP A 104 -6.52 -13.01 -7.23
N GLY A 105 -7.03 -13.32 -8.41
CA GLY A 105 -6.21 -13.72 -9.55
C GLY A 105 -5.82 -15.19 -9.56
N GLN A 106 -5.14 -15.60 -10.62
CA GLN A 106 -4.70 -16.97 -10.78
C GLN A 106 -3.41 -17.21 -9.99
N PRO A 107 -3.35 -18.26 -9.16
CA PRO A 107 -2.14 -18.53 -8.36
C PRO A 107 -0.90 -18.73 -9.21
N ASP A 108 -1.08 -19.30 -10.40
CA ASP A 108 0.02 -19.74 -11.28
C ASP A 108 0.27 -18.81 -12.47
N GLY A 109 -0.64 -17.84 -12.71
CA GLY A 109 -0.66 -17.15 -13.98
C GLY A 109 0.39 -16.09 -14.16
N LEU A 110 1.06 -15.69 -13.10
CA LEU A 110 1.69 -14.38 -13.19
C LEU A 110 2.85 -14.15 -12.27
N ILE A 111 3.18 -15.13 -11.49
CA ILE A 111 4.53 -15.19 -10.99
C ILE A 111 5.32 -15.56 -12.22
N VAL A 112 5.95 -14.57 -12.77
CA VAL A 112 6.80 -14.77 -13.90
C VAL A 112 7.84 -15.78 -13.44
N ASP A 113 7.65 -17.03 -13.84
CA ASP A 113 8.72 -18.00 -13.78
C ASP A 113 9.92 -17.32 -14.46
N GLU A 114 11.03 -17.19 -13.77
CA GLU A 114 12.24 -16.59 -14.33
C GLU A 114 12.56 -17.20 -15.69
N LYS A 115 12.35 -18.50 -15.83
CA LYS A 115 12.55 -19.22 -17.08
C LYS A 115 11.61 -18.72 -18.17
N TYR A 116 10.33 -18.54 -17.87
CA TYR A 116 9.38 -18.01 -18.83
C TYR A 116 9.75 -16.61 -19.28
N THR A 117 10.16 -15.75 -18.36
CA THR A 117 10.56 -14.38 -18.67
C THR A 117 11.78 -14.38 -19.60
N ARG A 118 12.78 -15.20 -19.34
CA ARG A 118 13.97 -15.30 -20.18
C ARG A 118 13.66 -15.78 -21.58
N GLU A 119 12.76 -16.76 -21.72
CA GLU A 119 12.42 -17.36 -23.00
C GLU A 119 11.50 -16.47 -23.83
N ASN A 120 10.64 -15.68 -23.21
CA ASN A 120 9.56 -14.96 -23.88
C ASN A 120 9.70 -13.44 -23.90
N SER A 121 10.76 -12.89 -23.30
CA SER A 121 10.92 -11.46 -23.13
C SER A 121 12.23 -10.95 -23.71
N SER A 122 12.41 -11.14 -25.01
CA SER A 122 13.60 -10.63 -25.72
C SER A 122 13.69 -9.10 -25.70
N TRP A 123 12.60 -8.43 -25.44
CA TRP A 123 12.52 -6.98 -25.30
C TRP A 123 12.90 -6.46 -23.91
N LEU A 124 13.05 -7.33 -22.93
CA LEU A 124 13.51 -6.95 -21.59
C LEU A 124 15.03 -7.00 -21.52
N SER A 125 15.64 -5.89 -21.19
CA SER A 125 17.10 -5.80 -21.05
C SER A 125 17.61 -6.56 -19.84
N ASN A 126 16.81 -6.60 -18.75
CA ASN A 126 17.10 -7.38 -17.55
C ASN A 126 15.78 -7.88 -16.97
N PRO A 127 15.45 -9.17 -17.16
CA PRO A 127 14.18 -9.73 -16.66
C PRO A 127 14.01 -9.59 -15.16
N GLN A 128 15.07 -9.59 -14.39
CA GLN A 128 15.00 -9.48 -12.92
C GLN A 128 14.51 -8.12 -12.46
N ASP A 129 14.73 -7.06 -13.25
CA ASP A 129 14.26 -5.72 -12.91
C ASP A 129 12.75 -5.58 -13.05
N TYR A 130 12.13 -6.47 -13.80
CA TYR A 130 10.70 -6.43 -14.11
C TYR A 130 9.90 -7.54 -13.43
N ALA A 131 10.60 -8.52 -12.88
CA ALA A 131 9.95 -9.62 -12.18
C ALA A 131 9.49 -9.20 -10.81
N ASP A 132 8.23 -9.47 -10.49
CA ASP A 132 7.73 -9.29 -9.13
C ASP A 132 8.36 -10.35 -8.22
N LYS A 133 8.56 -9.98 -6.97
CA LYS A 133 9.07 -10.88 -5.95
C LYS A 133 7.95 -11.57 -5.22
N ILE A 134 8.29 -12.67 -4.54
CA ILE A 134 7.38 -13.38 -3.65
C ILE A 134 7.92 -13.25 -2.23
N ILE A 135 7.10 -12.75 -1.33
CA ILE A 135 7.38 -12.69 0.11
C ILE A 135 6.22 -13.36 0.82
N ASP A 136 6.50 -14.44 1.56
CA ASP A 136 5.48 -15.23 2.29
C ASP A 136 4.28 -15.65 1.43
N GLY A 137 4.53 -15.99 0.16
CA GLY A 137 3.48 -16.38 -0.78
C GLY A 137 2.75 -15.20 -1.42
N LEU A 138 3.13 -13.97 -1.09
CA LEU A 138 2.53 -12.76 -1.65
C LEU A 138 3.32 -12.28 -2.85
N ARG A 139 2.62 -11.88 -3.91
CA ARG A 139 3.23 -11.15 -5.02
C ARG A 139 3.49 -9.71 -4.55
N VAL A 140 4.75 -9.29 -4.59
CA VAL A 140 5.12 -7.94 -4.16
C VAL A 140 5.86 -7.21 -5.27
N SER A 141 5.62 -5.90 -5.37
CA SER A 141 6.39 -5.08 -6.29
C SER A 141 7.78 -4.80 -5.72
N SER A 142 8.78 -4.96 -6.56
CA SER A 142 10.16 -4.57 -6.26
C SER A 142 10.53 -3.20 -6.84
N SER A 143 9.62 -2.59 -7.58
CA SER A 143 9.83 -1.32 -8.25
C SER A 143 9.41 -0.14 -7.38
N THR A 144 10.14 0.99 -7.52
CA THR A 144 9.73 2.27 -6.95
C THR A 144 8.48 2.83 -7.62
N GLU A 145 8.25 2.45 -8.87
CA GLU A 145 7.09 2.87 -9.66
C GLU A 145 6.00 1.83 -9.54
N PHE A 146 5.17 2.00 -8.56
CA PHE A 146 4.02 1.14 -8.34
C PHE A 146 2.76 1.84 -8.82
N SER A 147 2.30 1.43 -9.95
CA SER A 147 1.10 2.01 -10.54
C SER A 147 0.08 0.95 -10.94
#